data_751ced5cddfd87e0fd66d3a97f81c1d6
#
_entry.id   751ced5cddfd87e0fd66d3a97f81c1d6
#
_cell.length_a   1.000
_cell.length_b   1.000
_cell.length_c   1.000
_cell.angle_alpha   90.00
_cell.angle_beta   90.00
_cell.angle_gamma   90.00
#
_symmetry.space_group_name_H-M   'P 1'
#
loop_
_entity.id
_entity.type
_entity.pdbx_description
1 polymer ?
#
loop_
_entity_poly.entity_id
_entity_poly.type
_entity_poly.pdbx_seq_one_letter_code
_entity_poly.pdbx_strand_id
1 'polypeptide(L)'
;MSETLGTKLDWQSIEHPSIPDLEADELHLWWLPLSLSTQQQDEALQLLSDIQRDRYLRRRAGDAQEAYLAGRYYLLHLLAAYTETTPDAVQLSYSSMNKPFLSNKEVSHKEHDLQFNFTDTQHQAQRHGLFAFCRQREVGVDIESYARKNNFTAIAADRFT
;
A
#
# COMPACT_ATOMS: atom_id res chain seq x y z
N MET A 1 -8.97 10.18 26.26
CA MET A 1 -8.74 10.00 24.82
C MET A 1 -7.25 10.00 24.60
N SER A 2 -6.66 8.85 24.35
CA SER A 2 -5.22 8.72 24.09
C SER A 2 -5.01 8.90 22.59
N GLU A 3 -4.46 10.03 22.18
CA GLU A 3 -3.95 10.21 20.83
C GLU A 3 -2.68 9.37 20.70
N THR A 4 -2.78 8.25 20.01
CA THR A 4 -1.58 7.50 19.60
C THR A 4 -0.95 8.27 18.45
N LEU A 5 0.01 9.10 18.76
CA LEU A 5 0.88 9.76 17.77
C LEU A 5 1.62 8.66 16.99
N GLY A 6 1.31 8.56 15.71
CA GLY A 6 1.99 7.64 14.81
C GLY A 6 3.51 7.88 14.83
N THR A 7 4.28 6.85 15.10
CA THR A 7 5.73 6.88 15.02
C THR A 7 6.15 7.08 13.58
N LYS A 8 6.82 8.18 13.27
CA LYS A 8 7.41 8.43 11.96
C LYS A 8 8.61 7.50 11.80
N LEU A 9 8.48 6.44 11.02
CA LEU A 9 9.58 5.56 10.70
C LEU A 9 10.40 6.14 9.54
N ASP A 10 11.73 6.12 9.71
CA ASP A 10 12.67 6.53 8.67
C ASP A 10 12.97 5.35 7.74
N TRP A 11 12.38 5.38 6.55
CA TRP A 11 12.54 4.33 5.55
C TRP A 11 13.91 4.32 4.86
N GLN A 12 14.73 5.34 5.06
CA GLN A 12 16.05 5.42 4.44
C GLN A 12 17.09 4.51 5.13
N SER A 13 16.76 3.97 6.31
CA SER A 13 17.67 3.12 7.10
C SER A 13 17.18 1.68 7.25
N ILE A 14 16.13 1.22 6.51
CA ILE A 14 15.46 -0.03 6.84
C ILE A 14 15.66 -1.08 5.75
N GLU A 15 16.69 -1.87 5.88
CA GLU A 15 16.77 -3.19 5.23
C GLU A 15 15.72 -4.16 5.82
N HIS A 16 15.30 -3.94 7.08
CA HIS A 16 14.21 -4.67 7.74
C HIS A 16 13.46 -3.72 8.68
N PRO A 17 12.26 -3.22 8.29
CA PRO A 17 11.48 -2.36 9.16
C PRO A 17 11.07 -3.12 10.43
N SER A 18 11.47 -2.60 11.60
CA SER A 18 10.89 -3.04 12.85
C SER A 18 9.45 -2.53 12.91
N ILE A 19 8.51 -3.37 12.48
CA ILE A 19 7.09 -3.06 12.57
C ILE A 19 6.60 -3.43 13.97
N PRO A 20 5.86 -2.54 14.65
CA PRO A 20 5.19 -2.90 15.89
C PRO A 20 4.24 -4.09 15.70
N ASP A 21 4.05 -4.90 16.72
CA ASP A 21 3.02 -5.94 16.70
C ASP A 21 1.66 -5.30 16.41
N LEU A 22 0.91 -5.91 15.52
CA LEU A 22 -0.44 -5.47 15.16
C LEU A 22 -1.45 -6.31 15.93
N GLU A 23 -2.08 -5.71 16.93
CA GLU A 23 -3.11 -6.36 17.72
C GLU A 23 -4.46 -6.44 16.97
N ALA A 24 -5.38 -7.29 17.45
CA ALA A 24 -6.64 -7.56 16.75
C ALA A 24 -7.58 -6.35 16.65
N ASP A 25 -7.50 -5.41 17.57
CA ASP A 25 -8.31 -4.18 17.63
C ASP A 25 -7.59 -2.94 17.09
N GLU A 26 -6.35 -3.10 16.60
CA GLU A 26 -5.53 -2.03 16.06
C GLU A 26 -5.69 -1.86 14.54
N LEU A 27 -5.39 -0.64 14.10
CA LEU A 27 -5.25 -0.25 12.69
C LEU A 27 -3.92 0.48 12.53
N HIS A 28 -3.01 -0.10 11.75
CA HIS A 28 -1.78 0.57 11.38
C HIS A 28 -1.94 1.31 10.06
N LEU A 29 -1.55 2.58 10.05
CA LEU A 29 -1.54 3.45 8.88
C LEU A 29 -0.13 3.91 8.56
N TRP A 30 0.31 3.68 7.32
CA TRP A 30 1.61 4.09 6.81
C TRP A 30 1.43 5.14 5.73
N TRP A 31 1.98 6.32 5.96
CA TRP A 31 1.99 7.42 5.01
C TRP A 31 3.37 7.58 4.41
N LEU A 32 3.53 7.24 3.12
CA LEU A 32 4.84 7.14 2.48
C LEU A 32 4.89 7.94 1.18
N PRO A 33 5.99 8.65 0.89
CA PRO A 33 6.20 9.23 -0.43
C PRO A 33 6.41 8.12 -1.45
N LEU A 34 5.70 8.18 -2.58
CA LEU A 34 5.81 7.20 -3.66
C LEU A 34 6.96 7.57 -4.61
N SER A 35 8.17 7.54 -4.08
CA SER A 35 9.41 7.73 -4.81
C SER A 35 10.43 6.70 -4.36
N LEU A 36 11.25 6.23 -5.29
CA LEU A 36 12.29 5.22 -5.07
C LEU A 36 13.63 5.75 -5.57
N SER A 37 14.72 5.37 -4.90
CA SER A 37 16.06 5.50 -5.46
C SER A 37 16.23 4.57 -6.65
N THR A 38 17.26 4.78 -7.47
CA THR A 38 17.55 3.91 -8.62
C THR A 38 17.71 2.45 -8.19
N GLN A 39 18.43 2.19 -7.10
CA GLN A 39 18.62 0.84 -6.57
C GLN A 39 17.30 0.19 -6.16
N GLN A 40 16.43 0.94 -5.46
CA GLN A 40 15.09 0.45 -5.06
C GLN A 40 14.17 0.22 -6.27
N GLN A 41 14.30 1.01 -7.34
CA GLN A 41 13.57 0.77 -8.59
C GLN A 41 13.97 -0.55 -9.25
N ASP A 42 15.27 -0.85 -9.30
CA ASP A 42 15.78 -2.11 -9.85
C ASP A 42 15.28 -3.31 -9.02
N GLU A 43 15.35 -3.21 -7.70
CA GLU A 43 14.81 -4.21 -6.79
C GLU A 43 13.29 -4.39 -6.97
N ALA A 44 12.54 -3.30 -6.99
CA ALA A 44 11.10 -3.32 -7.18
C ALA A 44 10.68 -4.01 -8.48
N LEU A 45 11.40 -3.76 -9.57
CA LEU A 45 11.14 -4.41 -10.85
C LEU A 45 11.38 -5.93 -10.80
N GLN A 46 12.33 -6.39 -9.99
CA GLN A 46 12.58 -7.82 -9.79
C GLN A 46 11.48 -8.49 -8.97
N LEU A 47 10.90 -7.78 -7.99
CA LEU A 47 9.83 -8.27 -7.13
C LEU A 47 8.47 -8.38 -7.82
N LEU A 48 8.25 -7.70 -8.96
CA LEU A 48 6.96 -7.73 -9.64
C LEU A 48 6.66 -9.12 -10.22
N SER A 49 5.51 -9.69 -9.84
CA SER A 49 4.93 -10.83 -10.54
C SER A 49 4.55 -10.46 -11.99
N ASP A 50 4.32 -11.45 -12.85
CA ASP A 50 3.92 -11.21 -14.26
C ASP A 50 2.68 -10.32 -14.37
N ILE A 51 1.66 -10.57 -13.53
CA ILE A 51 0.44 -9.76 -13.49
C ILE A 51 0.74 -8.31 -13.09
N GLN A 52 1.63 -8.11 -12.13
CA GLN A 52 2.01 -6.77 -11.66
C GLN A 52 2.87 -6.06 -12.69
N ARG A 53 3.76 -6.78 -13.37
CA ARG A 53 4.60 -6.26 -14.46
C ARG A 53 3.72 -5.81 -15.65
N ASP A 54 2.74 -6.60 -16.04
CA ASP A 54 1.76 -6.21 -17.06
C ASP A 54 1.00 -4.93 -16.68
N ARG A 55 0.57 -4.84 -15.43
CA ARG A 55 -0.11 -3.63 -14.92
C ARG A 55 0.81 -2.41 -14.92
N TYR A 56 2.08 -2.58 -14.59
CA TYR A 56 3.10 -1.54 -14.65
C TYR A 56 3.28 -1.03 -16.09
N LEU A 57 3.48 -1.93 -17.04
CA LEU A 57 3.72 -1.60 -18.44
C LEU A 57 2.51 -0.93 -19.14
N ARG A 58 1.28 -1.22 -18.71
CA ARG A 58 0.06 -0.57 -19.23
C ARG A 58 -0.14 0.86 -18.72
N ARG A 59 0.60 1.28 -17.70
CA ARG A 59 0.50 2.65 -17.20
C ARG A 59 1.25 3.62 -18.12
N ARG A 60 0.78 4.87 -18.13
CA ARG A 60 1.51 5.94 -18.81
C ARG A 60 2.90 6.08 -18.19
N ALA A 61 3.93 6.15 -19.04
CA ALA A 61 5.31 6.34 -18.62
C ALA A 61 5.48 7.64 -17.79
N GLY A 62 6.46 7.64 -16.88
CA GLY A 62 6.70 8.71 -15.93
C GLY A 62 5.97 8.51 -14.61
N ASP A 63 5.45 9.58 -14.02
CA ASP A 63 4.90 9.62 -12.66
C ASP A 63 3.93 8.48 -12.31
N ALA A 64 3.12 8.02 -13.28
CA ALA A 64 2.14 6.97 -13.04
C ALA A 64 2.80 5.58 -12.92
N GLN A 65 3.86 5.32 -13.68
CA GLN A 65 4.65 4.09 -13.55
C GLN A 65 5.49 4.11 -12.29
N GLU A 66 6.15 5.23 -12.01
CA GLU A 66 6.99 5.40 -10.82
C GLU A 66 6.17 5.24 -9.54
N ALA A 67 5.01 5.88 -9.45
CA ALA A 67 4.13 5.74 -8.30
C ALA A 67 3.60 4.31 -8.12
N TYR A 68 3.26 3.63 -9.22
CA TYR A 68 2.84 2.24 -9.15
C TYR A 68 3.96 1.34 -8.63
N LEU A 69 5.17 1.52 -9.16
CA LEU A 69 6.34 0.74 -8.77
C LEU A 69 6.66 0.96 -7.29
N ALA A 70 6.70 2.22 -6.85
CA ALA A 70 6.93 2.57 -5.46
C ALA A 70 5.84 2.00 -4.53
N GLY A 71 4.57 2.11 -4.92
CA GLY A 71 3.46 1.53 -4.17
C GLY A 71 3.58 0.01 -4.01
N ARG A 72 4.06 -0.72 -5.05
CA ARG A 72 4.30 -2.17 -4.97
C ARG A 72 5.50 -2.48 -4.10
N TYR A 73 6.58 -1.76 -4.25
CA TYR A 73 7.78 -1.90 -3.42
C TYR A 73 7.44 -1.81 -1.94
N TYR A 74 6.84 -0.71 -1.51
CA TYR A 74 6.46 -0.51 -0.11
C TYR A 74 5.43 -1.53 0.38
N LEU A 75 4.42 -1.86 -0.44
CA LEU A 75 3.42 -2.85 -0.05
C LEU A 75 4.04 -4.23 0.22
N LEU A 76 4.93 -4.70 -0.66
CA LEU A 76 5.59 -6.00 -0.49
C LEU A 76 6.51 -6.03 0.72
N HIS A 77 7.26 -4.95 0.99
CA HIS A 77 8.12 -4.84 2.16
C HIS A 77 7.31 -4.77 3.47
N LEU A 78 6.20 -4.00 3.49
CA LEU A 78 5.30 -3.96 4.64
C LEU A 78 4.67 -5.32 4.91
N LEU A 79 4.13 -5.96 3.88
CA LEU A 79 3.54 -7.29 4.02
C LEU A 79 4.57 -8.32 4.50
N ALA A 80 5.78 -8.31 3.94
CA ALA A 80 6.87 -9.17 4.37
C ALA A 80 7.18 -9.01 5.86
N ALA A 81 7.23 -7.76 6.33
CA ALA A 81 7.49 -7.46 7.73
C ALA A 81 6.34 -7.90 8.66
N TYR A 82 5.06 -7.70 8.26
CA TYR A 82 3.91 -8.19 9.04
C TYR A 82 3.77 -9.71 9.06
N THR A 83 4.32 -10.39 8.05
CA THR A 83 4.25 -11.85 7.91
C THR A 83 5.56 -12.55 8.24
N GLU A 84 6.56 -11.81 8.72
CA GLU A 84 7.88 -12.32 9.09
C GLU A 84 8.54 -13.13 7.94
N THR A 85 8.34 -12.66 6.71
CA THR A 85 8.89 -13.25 5.49
C THR A 85 9.79 -12.27 4.73
N THR A 86 10.20 -12.62 3.52
CA THR A 86 10.92 -11.72 2.62
C THR A 86 9.99 -11.16 1.54
N PRO A 87 10.26 -9.96 0.97
CA PRO A 87 9.38 -9.35 -0.04
C PRO A 87 9.13 -10.22 -1.26
N ASP A 88 10.10 -11.02 -1.68
CA ASP A 88 10.00 -11.98 -2.79
C ASP A 88 9.16 -13.22 -2.46
N ALA A 89 9.00 -13.55 -1.17
CA ALA A 89 8.13 -14.64 -0.72
C ALA A 89 6.66 -14.22 -0.61
N VAL A 90 6.36 -12.92 -0.61
CA VAL A 90 4.98 -12.41 -0.54
C VAL A 90 4.23 -12.70 -1.83
N GLN A 91 3.17 -13.49 -1.75
CA GLN A 91 2.31 -13.80 -2.89
C GLN A 91 0.97 -13.09 -2.78
N LEU A 92 0.62 -12.34 -3.83
CA LEU A 92 -0.65 -11.63 -3.94
C LEU A 92 -1.54 -12.24 -5.01
N SER A 93 -2.78 -12.50 -4.63
CA SER A 93 -3.89 -12.76 -5.56
C SER A 93 -4.82 -11.56 -5.62
N TYR A 94 -5.76 -11.57 -6.57
CA TYR A 94 -6.69 -10.46 -6.77
C TYR A 94 -8.12 -10.99 -6.80
N SER A 95 -9.01 -10.32 -6.09
CA SER A 95 -10.44 -10.59 -6.13
C SER A 95 -11.03 -10.22 -7.50
N SER A 96 -12.30 -10.60 -7.75
CA SER A 96 -13.07 -10.17 -8.93
C SER A 96 -13.17 -8.64 -9.05
N MET A 97 -13.05 -7.92 -7.95
CA MET A 97 -13.03 -6.45 -7.86
C MET A 97 -11.61 -5.87 -7.95
N ASN A 98 -10.61 -6.67 -8.33
CA ASN A 98 -9.20 -6.29 -8.39
C ASN A 98 -8.56 -5.85 -7.05
N LYS A 99 -9.18 -6.14 -5.90
CA LYS A 99 -8.58 -5.93 -4.59
C LYS A 99 -7.51 -7.01 -4.37
N PRO A 100 -6.24 -6.63 -4.06
CA PRO A 100 -5.21 -7.60 -3.74
C PRO A 100 -5.44 -8.22 -2.35
N PHE A 101 -5.06 -9.48 -2.19
CA PHE A 101 -5.04 -10.19 -0.92
C PHE A 101 -3.88 -11.19 -0.88
N LEU A 102 -3.45 -11.58 0.31
CA LEU A 102 -2.41 -12.59 0.49
C LEU A 102 -2.93 -13.97 0.08
N SER A 103 -2.16 -14.66 -0.75
CA SER A 103 -2.54 -15.99 -1.28
C SER A 103 -1.67 -17.14 -0.80
N ASN A 104 -0.77 -16.89 0.16
CA ASN A 104 0.15 -17.91 0.65
C ASN A 104 -0.63 -19.05 1.30
N LYS A 105 -0.59 -20.24 0.71
CA LYS A 105 -1.28 -21.43 1.21
C LYS A 105 -0.58 -22.12 2.40
N GLU A 106 0.68 -21.78 2.66
CA GLU A 106 1.54 -22.47 3.63
C GLU A 106 1.82 -21.64 4.89
N VAL A 107 1.06 -20.58 5.10
CA VAL A 107 1.37 -19.58 6.10
C VAL A 107 0.64 -19.83 7.40
N SER A 108 1.29 -19.47 8.51
CA SER A 108 0.75 -19.66 9.87
C SER A 108 -0.64 -19.00 10.04
N HIS A 109 -1.44 -19.47 10.99
CA HIS A 109 -2.78 -18.93 11.28
C HIS A 109 -2.79 -17.40 11.48
N LYS A 110 -1.67 -16.79 11.88
CA LYS A 110 -1.52 -15.34 12.04
C LYS A 110 -1.60 -14.55 10.74
N GLU A 111 -1.26 -15.15 9.61
CA GLU A 111 -1.19 -14.44 8.30
C GLU A 111 -2.53 -14.44 7.58
N HIS A 112 -3.39 -15.46 7.77
CA HIS A 112 -4.73 -15.48 7.22
C HIS A 112 -5.62 -14.35 7.75
N ASP A 113 -5.29 -13.81 8.91
CA ASP A 113 -6.05 -12.74 9.56
C ASP A 113 -5.61 -11.33 9.14
N LEU A 114 -4.47 -11.20 8.43
CA LEU A 114 -3.96 -9.90 8.00
C LEU A 114 -4.77 -9.37 6.82
N GLN A 115 -5.41 -8.24 7.04
CA GLN A 115 -6.14 -7.50 6.02
C GLN A 115 -5.41 -6.19 5.72
N PHE A 116 -5.41 -5.78 4.47
CA PHE A 116 -4.77 -4.55 4.07
C PHE A 116 -5.52 -3.85 2.93
N ASN A 117 -5.28 -2.57 2.81
CA ASN A 117 -5.71 -1.76 1.69
C ASN A 117 -4.66 -0.68 1.40
N PHE A 118 -4.69 -0.17 0.18
CA PHE A 118 -3.77 0.85 -0.29
C PHE A 118 -4.47 1.81 -1.23
N THR A 119 -4.22 3.10 -1.02
CA THR A 119 -4.63 4.18 -1.91
C THR A 119 -3.48 5.18 -2.07
N ASP A 120 -3.50 5.97 -3.13
CA ASP A 120 -2.52 7.02 -3.34
C ASP A 120 -3.17 8.33 -3.79
N THR A 121 -2.54 9.43 -3.44
CA THR A 121 -2.94 10.76 -3.88
C THR A 121 -1.74 11.60 -4.28
N GLN A 122 -1.96 12.54 -5.18
CA GLN A 122 -0.97 13.56 -5.50
C GLN A 122 -1.24 14.80 -4.67
N HIS A 123 -0.25 15.18 -3.87
CA HIS A 123 -0.26 16.42 -3.11
C HIS A 123 0.91 17.30 -3.55
N GLN A 124 0.61 18.50 -4.06
CA GLN A 124 1.61 19.38 -4.67
C GLN A 124 2.36 18.66 -5.82
N ALA A 125 3.68 18.62 -5.77
CA ALA A 125 4.53 17.97 -6.78
C ALA A 125 4.87 16.51 -6.45
N GLN A 126 4.42 15.99 -5.29
CA GLN A 126 4.80 14.66 -4.81
C GLN A 126 3.56 13.78 -4.62
N ARG A 127 3.68 12.52 -5.05
CA ARG A 127 2.67 11.51 -4.82
C ARG A 127 2.96 10.74 -3.53
N HIS A 128 1.91 10.48 -2.76
CA HIS A 128 2.00 9.75 -1.51
C HIS A 128 1.02 8.57 -1.51
N GLY A 129 1.42 7.48 -0.87
CA GLY A 129 0.59 6.33 -0.62
C GLY A 129 0.16 6.24 0.85
N LEU A 130 -1.07 5.83 1.08
CA LEU A 130 -1.59 5.46 2.38
C LEU A 130 -1.86 3.96 2.38
N PHE A 131 -1.17 3.24 3.25
CA PHE A 131 -1.30 1.80 3.44
C PHE A 131 -1.95 1.55 4.79
N ALA A 132 -2.99 0.74 4.81
CA ALA A 132 -3.72 0.37 6.02
C ALA A 132 -3.62 -1.13 6.27
N PHE A 133 -3.34 -1.52 7.51
CA PHE A 133 -3.25 -2.92 7.94
C PHE A 133 -4.06 -3.13 9.22
N CYS A 134 -4.82 -4.19 9.27
CA CYS A 134 -5.51 -4.65 10.47
C CYS A 134 -5.63 -6.18 10.46
N ARG A 135 -6.08 -6.76 11.60
CA ARG A 135 -6.34 -8.19 11.70
C ARG A 135 -7.84 -8.46 11.78
N GLN A 136 -8.26 -9.62 11.24
CA GLN A 136 -9.61 -10.19 11.40
C GLN A 136 -10.78 -9.34 10.87
N ARG A 137 -10.51 -8.19 10.27
CA ARG A 137 -11.52 -7.26 9.74
C ARG A 137 -11.13 -6.77 8.36
N GLU A 138 -12.09 -6.66 7.48
CA GLU A 138 -11.83 -5.98 6.21
C GLU A 138 -11.55 -4.50 6.45
N VAL A 139 -10.58 -3.97 5.71
CA VAL A 139 -10.21 -2.56 5.72
C VAL A 139 -10.32 -1.99 4.31
N GLY A 140 -10.88 -0.79 4.24
CA GLY A 140 -10.86 0.06 3.06
C GLY A 140 -10.28 1.42 3.45
N VAL A 141 -9.43 1.98 2.60
CA VAL A 141 -8.85 3.31 2.79
C VAL A 141 -8.91 4.08 1.49
N ASP A 142 -9.25 5.34 1.59
CA ASP A 142 -9.20 6.28 0.47
C ASP A 142 -8.67 7.63 0.96
N ILE A 143 -8.00 8.35 0.06
CA ILE A 143 -7.43 9.65 0.36
C ILE A 143 -7.52 10.56 -0.85
N GLU A 144 -8.00 11.77 -0.63
CA GLU A 144 -8.10 12.80 -1.64
C GLU A 144 -7.37 14.08 -1.22
N SER A 145 -6.72 14.71 -2.19
CA SER A 145 -6.07 16.00 -1.96
C SER A 145 -7.11 17.13 -1.93
N TYR A 146 -7.08 17.93 -0.87
CA TYR A 146 -7.92 19.15 -0.76
C TYR A 146 -7.63 20.19 -1.86
N ALA A 147 -6.44 20.16 -2.44
CA ALA A 147 -6.05 21.07 -3.52
C ALA A 147 -6.69 20.72 -4.88
N ARG A 148 -7.29 19.54 -5.02
CA ARG A 148 -8.06 19.16 -6.21
C ARG A 148 -9.35 19.98 -6.22
N LYS A 149 -9.52 20.86 -7.22
CA LYS A 149 -10.78 21.56 -7.49
C LYS A 149 -11.83 20.58 -8.04
N ASN A 150 -12.18 19.58 -7.27
CA ASN A 150 -13.31 18.74 -7.58
C ASN A 150 -14.57 19.49 -7.13
N ASN A 151 -15.51 19.66 -8.02
CA ASN A 151 -16.82 20.19 -7.64
C ASN A 151 -17.63 19.10 -6.95
N PHE A 152 -17.30 18.85 -5.67
CA PHE A 152 -17.95 17.82 -4.86
C PHE A 152 -19.47 18.01 -4.77
N THR A 153 -19.94 19.26 -4.85
CA THR A 153 -21.36 19.59 -4.85
C THR A 153 -22.07 19.07 -6.10
N ALA A 154 -21.42 19.17 -7.27
CA ALA A 154 -21.98 18.62 -8.51
C ALA A 154 -21.97 17.09 -8.51
N ILE A 155 -20.91 16.47 -7.98
CA ILE A 155 -20.81 14.99 -7.86
C ILE A 155 -21.86 14.46 -6.90
N ALA A 156 -22.09 15.13 -5.76
CA ALA A 156 -23.09 14.74 -4.79
C ALA A 156 -24.50 14.86 -5.37
N ALA A 157 -24.81 15.91 -6.12
CA ALA A 157 -26.10 16.10 -6.76
C ALA A 157 -26.39 15.04 -7.85
N ASP A 158 -25.36 14.53 -8.53
CA ASP A 158 -25.52 13.52 -9.60
C ASP A 158 -25.61 12.08 -9.11
N ARG A 159 -25.12 11.81 -7.90
CA ARG A 159 -25.00 10.44 -7.35
C ARG A 159 -25.96 10.11 -6.24
N PHE A 160 -26.57 11.10 -5.58
CA PHE A 160 -27.37 10.92 -4.37
C PHE A 160 -28.79 11.53 -4.49
N THR A 161 -29.26 11.85 -5.68
CA THR A 161 -30.66 12.10 -6.02
C THR A 161 -31.19 10.90 -6.79
#